data_91ca9cedff8998c53936e0e22acc0e45
#
_entry.id   91ca9cedff8998c53936e0e22acc0e45
#
_cell.length_a   1.000
_cell.length_b   1.000
_cell.length_c   1.000
_cell.angle_alpha   90.00
_cell.angle_beta   90.00
_cell.angle_gamma   90.00
#
_symmetry.space_group_name_H-M   'P 1'
#
loop_
_entity.id
_entity.type
_entity.pdbx_description
1 polymer ?
#
loop_
_entity_poly.entity_id
_entity_poly.type
_entity_poly.pdbx_seq_one_letter_code
_entity_poly.pdbx_strand_id
1 'polypeptide(L)'
;LPLFGTKTGDLFILASLSYRIKSIMIADLEDKQIKEIYRTSIIQQTAYWSEVKKMQGVQSVAYNFKVKSSDLFNHPADDTYIIGDLLIIIQHLDADHCIAYVPYGPEIEPEAENQGYFLEQLSESLRSYLPPSCIMIRYDLSWESLWAKEDDCYDIHGNWIGVPEKRIQELRFNFNTENWNLRKANTDILPSNTIFMDLKKNEEDILANMKSKTRYNINLSKRKGVEIRSLGIENLDVWYELYRQTAQRNNFFLHDINYFXXXXILRWF
;
A
#
# COMPACT_ATOMS: atom_id res chain seq x y z
N LEU A 1 11.57 27.35 69.86
CA LEU A 1 12.37 28.29 69.07
C LEU A 1 13.62 27.63 68.58
N PRO A 2 14.10 27.85 67.33
CA PRO A 2 13.56 28.67 66.23
C PRO A 2 13.37 27.90 64.92
N LEU A 3 12.58 28.43 64.14
CA LEU A 3 12.44 28.60 62.70
C LEU A 3 13.72 28.51 61.86
N PHE A 4 13.68 27.67 60.82
CA PHE A 4 14.38 27.92 59.57
C PHE A 4 13.60 27.32 58.43
N GLY A 5 12.97 28.21 57.65
CA GLY A 5 12.42 27.88 56.37
C GLY A 5 13.49 27.96 55.31
N THR A 6 13.53 26.98 54.42
CA THR A 6 14.23 27.08 53.17
C THR A 6 13.20 26.94 52.07
N LYS A 7 13.04 28.00 51.33
CA LYS A 7 12.29 28.03 50.10
C LYS A 7 13.11 27.33 49.03
N THR A 8 12.68 26.18 48.61
CA THR A 8 13.06 25.63 47.32
C THR A 8 11.94 25.97 46.34
N GLY A 9 12.24 26.85 45.43
CA GLY A 9 11.30 27.18 44.36
C GLY A 9 11.18 25.99 43.42
N ASP A 10 10.05 25.29 43.49
CA ASP A 10 9.68 24.33 42.48
C ASP A 10 9.37 25.07 41.17
N LEU A 11 10.33 25.04 40.27
CA LEU A 11 10.12 25.51 38.92
C LEU A 11 9.22 24.49 38.21
N PHE A 12 7.92 24.71 38.24
CA PHE A 12 7.00 23.97 37.39
C PHE A 12 7.27 24.39 35.95
N ILE A 13 8.04 23.60 35.22
CA ILE A 13 8.07 23.70 33.77
C ILE A 13 6.71 23.18 33.32
N LEU A 14 5.80 24.11 33.09
CA LEU A 14 4.63 23.84 32.26
C LEU A 14 5.16 23.57 30.87
N ALA A 15 5.46 22.30 30.59
CA ALA A 15 5.51 21.88 29.22
C ALA A 15 4.15 22.24 28.63
N SER A 16 4.11 23.28 27.83
CA SER A 16 2.94 23.58 27.03
C SER A 16 2.75 22.37 26.09
N LEU A 17 1.93 21.43 26.51
CA LEU A 17 1.25 20.55 25.60
C LEU A 17 0.40 21.51 24.73
N SER A 18 1.00 22.01 23.67
CA SER A 18 0.23 22.56 22.59
C SER A 18 -0.56 21.38 22.05
N TYR A 19 -1.77 21.23 22.53
CA TYR A 19 -2.79 20.47 21.81
C TYR A 19 -2.92 21.21 20.48
N ARG A 20 -2.12 20.81 19.51
CA ARG A 20 -2.41 21.16 18.12
C ARG A 20 -3.76 20.50 17.87
N ILE A 21 -4.79 21.32 17.80
CA ILE A 21 -6.04 20.88 17.19
C ILE A 21 -5.59 20.50 15.78
N LYS A 22 -5.46 19.19 15.54
CA LYS A 22 -5.09 18.71 14.21
C LYS A 22 -6.21 19.16 13.28
N SER A 23 -5.86 19.91 12.27
CA SER A 23 -6.79 20.36 11.24
C SER A 23 -7.40 19.15 10.55
N ILE A 24 -8.58 19.32 9.99
CA ILE A 24 -9.17 18.29 9.11
C ILE A 24 -8.22 18.13 7.93
N MET A 25 -7.59 16.97 7.85
CA MET A 25 -6.55 16.70 6.84
C MET A 25 -7.17 16.54 5.44
N ILE A 26 -8.31 15.84 5.34
CA ILE A 26 -9.02 15.67 4.08
C ILE A 26 -9.92 16.88 3.88
N ALA A 27 -9.49 17.80 3.02
CA ALA A 27 -10.21 19.04 2.77
C ALA A 27 -11.47 18.84 1.92
N ASP A 28 -11.45 17.80 1.08
CA ASP A 28 -12.56 17.51 0.18
C ASP A 28 -12.51 16.04 -0.25
N LEU A 29 -13.69 15.46 -0.49
CA LEU A 29 -13.85 14.10 -1.03
C LEU A 29 -15.08 14.08 -1.93
N GLU A 30 -14.91 13.65 -3.17
CA GLU A 30 -15.99 13.64 -4.17
C GLU A 30 -16.03 12.31 -4.92
N ASP A 31 -17.22 11.89 -5.31
CA ASP A 31 -17.40 10.79 -6.25
C ASP A 31 -16.71 11.11 -7.57
N LYS A 32 -16.05 10.13 -8.14
CA LYS A 32 -15.39 10.27 -9.44
C LYS A 32 -15.82 9.17 -10.39
N GLN A 33 -16.04 9.53 -11.65
CA GLN A 33 -16.29 8.52 -12.68
C GLN A 33 -15.00 7.71 -12.90
N ILE A 34 -15.13 6.39 -12.91
CA ILE A 34 -13.99 5.47 -13.00
C ILE A 34 -13.11 5.79 -14.22
N LYS A 35 -13.73 6.13 -15.37
CA LYS A 35 -12.99 6.48 -16.59
C LYS A 35 -12.14 7.74 -16.47
N GLU A 36 -12.38 8.54 -15.42
CA GLU A 36 -11.69 9.82 -15.19
C GLU A 36 -10.56 9.69 -14.17
N ILE A 37 -10.32 8.48 -13.64
CA ILE A 37 -9.19 8.23 -12.73
C ILE A 37 -7.89 8.60 -13.44
N TYR A 38 -7.03 9.33 -12.76
CA TYR A 38 -5.72 9.74 -13.31
C TYR A 38 -4.88 8.52 -13.66
N ARG A 39 -4.09 8.63 -14.71
CA ARG A 39 -3.15 7.56 -15.08
C ARG A 39 -2.05 7.45 -14.04
N THR A 40 -1.77 6.24 -13.63
CA THR A 40 -0.78 5.92 -12.62
C THR A 40 0.00 4.67 -13.04
N SER A 41 1.19 4.50 -12.48
CA SER A 41 1.99 3.28 -12.66
C SER A 41 1.42 2.10 -11.84
N ILE A 42 0.50 2.36 -10.91
CA ILE A 42 -0.13 1.32 -10.08
C ILE A 42 -1.39 0.85 -10.81
N ILE A 43 -1.27 -0.24 -11.55
CA ILE A 43 -2.35 -0.77 -12.37
C ILE A 43 -3.64 -1.01 -11.57
N GLN A 44 -3.50 -1.38 -10.29
CA GLN A 44 -4.63 -1.67 -9.42
C GLN A 44 -5.42 -0.41 -9.01
N GLN A 45 -4.89 0.78 -9.31
CA GLN A 45 -5.56 2.05 -9.04
C GLN A 45 -6.02 2.73 -10.35
N THR A 46 -6.30 1.94 -11.40
CA THR A 46 -6.69 2.45 -12.71
C THR A 46 -8.10 2.01 -13.12
N ALA A 47 -8.69 2.73 -14.07
CA ALA A 47 -9.95 2.36 -14.71
C ALA A 47 -9.87 0.96 -15.34
N TYR A 48 -8.70 0.60 -15.90
CA TYR A 48 -8.47 -0.74 -16.45
C TYR A 48 -8.73 -1.82 -15.38
N TRP A 49 -8.19 -1.64 -14.17
CA TRP A 49 -8.37 -2.62 -13.09
C TRP A 49 -9.84 -2.76 -12.69
N SER A 50 -10.56 -1.65 -12.66
CA SER A 50 -12.00 -1.66 -12.42
C SER A 50 -12.74 -2.52 -13.45
N GLU A 51 -12.40 -2.40 -14.73
CA GLU A 51 -13.03 -3.21 -15.79
C GLU A 51 -12.68 -4.70 -15.64
N VAL A 52 -11.43 -5.01 -15.26
CA VAL A 52 -11.03 -6.41 -14.94
C VAL A 52 -11.92 -6.95 -13.81
N LYS A 53 -12.09 -6.18 -12.74
CA LYS A 53 -12.91 -6.60 -11.58
C LYS A 53 -14.38 -6.74 -11.97
N LYS A 54 -14.89 -5.84 -12.78
CA LYS A 54 -16.27 -5.90 -13.30
C LYS A 54 -16.51 -7.18 -14.09
N MET A 55 -15.56 -7.59 -14.94
CA MET A 55 -15.65 -8.86 -15.68
C MET A 55 -15.64 -10.08 -14.75
N GLN A 56 -15.07 -9.93 -13.54
CA GLN A 56 -15.09 -10.95 -12.50
C GLN A 56 -16.35 -10.87 -11.62
N GLY A 57 -17.31 -10.00 -11.96
CA GLY A 57 -18.55 -9.81 -11.21
C GLY A 57 -18.38 -8.97 -9.96
N VAL A 58 -17.29 -8.22 -9.84
CA VAL A 58 -16.96 -7.44 -8.64
C VAL A 58 -17.15 -5.95 -8.93
N GLN A 59 -17.88 -5.27 -8.06
CA GLN A 59 -18.14 -3.82 -8.17
C GLN A 59 -16.95 -3.01 -7.68
N SER A 60 -16.71 -1.86 -8.32
CA SER A 60 -15.76 -0.86 -7.84
C SER A 60 -16.37 0.53 -7.86
N VAL A 61 -15.82 1.42 -7.04
CA VAL A 61 -16.18 2.84 -6.97
C VAL A 61 -14.89 3.66 -6.96
N ALA A 62 -14.99 4.91 -7.38
CA ALA A 62 -13.82 5.78 -7.42
C ALA A 62 -14.14 7.11 -6.76
N TYR A 63 -13.15 7.67 -6.08
CA TYR A 63 -13.24 8.96 -5.39
C TYR A 63 -12.02 9.81 -5.72
N ASN A 64 -12.23 11.12 -5.68
CA ASN A 64 -11.18 12.12 -5.72
C ASN A 64 -11.11 12.74 -4.33
N PHE A 65 -9.93 12.83 -3.75
CA PHE A 65 -9.74 13.48 -2.45
C PHE A 65 -8.70 14.58 -2.53
N LYS A 66 -8.84 15.54 -1.64
CA LYS A 66 -8.00 16.74 -1.60
C LYS A 66 -7.41 16.89 -0.20
N VAL A 67 -6.10 17.05 -0.12
CA VAL A 67 -5.36 17.10 1.15
C VAL A 67 -4.28 18.18 1.08
N LYS A 68 -4.03 18.86 2.20
CA LYS A 68 -2.96 19.85 2.25
C LYS A 68 -1.59 19.19 2.29
N SER A 69 -0.68 19.69 1.47
CA SER A 69 0.72 19.23 1.43
C SER A 69 1.39 19.35 2.81
N SER A 70 1.13 20.45 3.51
CA SER A 70 1.69 20.69 4.86
C SER A 70 1.21 19.71 5.92
N ASP A 71 0.08 19.03 5.70
CA ASP A 71 -0.43 18.03 6.64
C ASP A 71 0.19 16.64 6.38
N LEU A 72 0.68 16.43 5.16
CA LEU A 72 1.29 15.15 4.77
C LEU A 72 2.79 15.12 5.00
N PHE A 73 3.47 16.25 4.73
CA PHE A 73 4.92 16.31 4.66
C PHE A 73 5.48 17.36 5.63
N ASN A 74 6.68 17.09 6.17
CA ASN A 74 7.36 17.95 7.12
C ASN A 74 8.11 19.12 6.44
N HIS A 75 7.64 19.59 5.29
CA HIS A 75 8.24 20.71 4.58
C HIS A 75 7.56 22.02 4.98
N PRO A 76 8.33 23.00 5.45
CA PRO A 76 7.71 24.27 5.77
C PRO A 76 7.24 24.98 4.50
N ALA A 77 6.09 25.53 4.57
CA ALA A 77 5.60 26.62 3.72
C ALA A 77 4.87 26.28 2.42
N ASP A 78 4.52 25.06 2.11
CA ASP A 78 3.64 24.88 0.96
C ASP A 78 2.19 24.68 1.39
N ASP A 79 1.41 25.74 1.25
CA ASP A 79 -0.05 25.72 1.48
C ASP A 79 -0.79 25.19 0.25
N THR A 80 -0.09 24.40 -0.57
CA THR A 80 -0.67 23.77 -1.76
C THR A 80 -1.49 22.55 -1.39
N TYR A 81 -2.50 22.29 -2.21
CA TYR A 81 -3.32 21.08 -2.09
C TYR A 81 -2.82 20.04 -3.07
N ILE A 82 -2.78 18.82 -2.60
CA ILE A 82 -2.53 17.64 -3.43
C ILE A 82 -3.88 16.96 -3.66
N ILE A 83 -4.12 16.58 -4.89
CA ILE A 83 -5.33 15.86 -5.30
C ILE A 83 -4.93 14.43 -5.62
N GLY A 84 -5.62 13.48 -5.01
CA GLY A 84 -5.41 12.05 -5.25
C GLY A 84 -6.68 11.35 -5.67
N ASP A 85 -6.53 10.32 -6.48
CA ASP A 85 -7.64 9.43 -6.82
C ASP A 85 -7.55 8.15 -6.00
N LEU A 86 -8.69 7.52 -5.77
CA LEU A 86 -8.78 6.28 -5.04
C LEU A 86 -9.78 5.36 -5.71
N LEU A 87 -9.32 4.19 -6.17
CA LEU A 87 -10.19 3.12 -6.64
C LEU A 87 -10.42 2.15 -5.50
N ILE A 88 -11.68 1.88 -5.20
CA ILE A 88 -12.09 0.96 -4.14
C ILE A 88 -12.88 -0.20 -4.76
N ILE A 89 -12.54 -1.42 -4.40
CA ILE A 89 -13.20 -2.64 -4.82
C ILE A 89 -14.17 -3.05 -3.69
N ILE A 90 -15.45 -3.21 -4.01
CA ILE A 90 -16.46 -3.62 -3.02
C ILE A 90 -16.54 -5.15 -3.03
N GLN A 91 -16.03 -5.76 -1.98
CA GLN A 91 -15.98 -7.22 -1.84
C GLN A 91 -17.11 -7.68 -0.91
N HIS A 92 -18.15 -8.28 -1.44
CA HIS A 92 -19.23 -8.83 -0.64
C HIS A 92 -18.77 -10.12 0.06
N LEU A 93 -18.99 -10.18 1.35
CA LEU A 93 -18.71 -11.35 2.18
C LEU A 93 -19.93 -12.27 2.23
N ASP A 94 -21.10 -11.65 2.31
CA ASP A 94 -22.41 -12.31 2.32
C ASP A 94 -23.47 -11.31 1.82
N ALA A 95 -24.75 -11.61 2.01
CA ALA A 95 -25.85 -10.77 1.56
C ALA A 95 -25.89 -9.40 2.26
N ASP A 96 -25.40 -9.35 3.49
CA ASP A 96 -25.57 -8.17 4.36
C ASP A 96 -24.26 -7.42 4.64
N HIS A 97 -23.11 -7.99 4.27
CA HIS A 97 -21.79 -7.40 4.63
C HIS A 97 -20.85 -7.31 3.43
N CYS A 98 -20.11 -6.22 3.37
CA CYS A 98 -19.03 -6.05 2.39
C CYS A 98 -17.80 -5.39 3.02
N ILE A 99 -16.69 -5.48 2.31
CA ILE A 99 -15.43 -4.81 2.63
C ILE A 99 -15.11 -3.86 1.48
N ALA A 100 -14.71 -2.64 1.82
CA ALA A 100 -14.14 -1.68 0.87
C ALA A 100 -12.64 -1.96 0.78
N TYR A 101 -12.18 -2.53 -0.32
CA TYR A 101 -10.78 -2.93 -0.50
C TYR A 101 -10.05 -1.94 -1.42
N VAL A 102 -8.95 -1.39 -0.95
CA VAL A 102 -8.10 -0.44 -1.66
C VAL A 102 -6.78 -1.14 -2.03
N PRO A 103 -6.65 -1.64 -3.27
CA PRO A 103 -5.43 -2.35 -3.69
C PRO A 103 -4.31 -1.36 -4.04
N TYR A 104 -3.18 -1.43 -3.37
CA TYR A 104 -1.99 -0.58 -3.57
C TYR A 104 -2.32 0.93 -3.59
N GLY A 105 -3.25 1.36 -2.71
CA GLY A 105 -3.63 2.76 -2.58
C GLY A 105 -3.89 3.16 -1.13
N PRO A 106 -4.00 4.45 -0.86
CA PRO A 106 -3.80 5.58 -1.79
C PRO A 106 -2.33 5.70 -2.24
N GLU A 107 -2.14 6.32 -3.42
CA GLU A 107 -0.81 6.47 -4.03
C GLU A 107 0.05 7.50 -3.29
N ILE A 108 -0.58 8.53 -2.75
CA ILE A 108 0.10 9.57 -1.98
C ILE A 108 0.62 8.95 -0.69
N GLU A 109 1.95 8.95 -0.51
CA GLU A 109 2.59 8.42 0.69
C GLU A 109 3.01 9.57 1.61
N PRO A 110 2.32 9.77 2.74
CA PRO A 110 2.74 10.79 3.72
C PRO A 110 4.05 10.40 4.41
N GLU A 111 4.65 11.37 5.11
CA GLU A 111 5.73 11.06 6.06
C GLU A 111 5.22 10.02 7.07
N ALA A 112 6.12 9.15 7.53
CA ALA A 112 5.76 8.00 8.37
C ALA A 112 4.88 8.38 9.57
N GLU A 113 5.16 9.53 10.18
CA GLU A 113 4.41 10.02 11.35
C GLU A 113 2.97 10.44 11.02
N ASN A 114 2.70 10.75 9.75
CA ASN A 114 1.40 11.24 9.30
C ASN A 114 0.56 10.15 8.62
N GLN A 115 1.16 9.01 8.28
CA GLN A 115 0.51 7.94 7.53
C GLN A 115 -0.78 7.44 8.21
N GLY A 116 -0.69 7.10 9.49
CA GLY A 116 -1.83 6.56 10.23
C GLY A 116 -2.98 7.58 10.36
N TYR A 117 -2.63 8.80 10.72
CA TYR A 117 -3.63 9.87 10.85
C TYR A 117 -4.31 10.15 9.51
N PHE A 118 -3.53 10.20 8.42
CA PHE A 118 -4.06 10.39 7.07
C PHE A 118 -5.06 9.28 6.70
N LEU A 119 -4.68 8.01 6.90
CA LEU A 119 -5.58 6.88 6.58
C LEU A 119 -6.84 6.90 7.45
N GLU A 120 -6.70 7.28 8.72
CA GLU A 120 -7.83 7.39 9.64
C GLU A 120 -8.82 8.47 9.16
N GLN A 121 -8.31 9.66 8.80
CA GLN A 121 -9.14 10.76 8.29
C GLN A 121 -9.78 10.41 6.94
N LEU A 122 -9.02 9.79 6.06
CA LEU A 122 -9.54 9.33 4.75
C LEU A 122 -10.66 8.30 4.94
N SER A 123 -10.46 7.36 5.85
CA SER A 123 -11.48 6.33 6.16
C SER A 123 -12.75 6.94 6.71
N GLU A 124 -12.64 7.91 7.61
CA GLU A 124 -13.81 8.60 8.16
C GLU A 124 -14.55 9.42 7.10
N SER A 125 -13.80 10.08 6.21
CA SER A 125 -14.40 10.84 5.09
C SER A 125 -15.15 9.89 4.14
N LEU A 126 -14.59 8.71 3.85
CA LEU A 126 -15.18 7.71 2.96
C LEU A 126 -16.44 7.07 3.56
N ARG A 127 -16.61 7.08 4.88
CA ARG A 127 -17.70 6.38 5.58
C ARG A 127 -19.08 6.69 4.98
N SER A 128 -19.34 7.95 4.66
CA SER A 128 -20.66 8.39 4.15
C SER A 128 -20.88 8.04 2.68
N TYR A 129 -19.84 7.68 1.97
CA TYR A 129 -19.88 7.34 0.54
C TYR A 129 -19.94 5.84 0.28
N LEU A 130 -19.54 5.04 1.26
CA LEU A 130 -19.51 3.57 1.12
C LEU A 130 -20.88 2.97 1.45
N PRO A 131 -21.20 1.79 0.92
CA PRO A 131 -22.48 1.14 1.26
C PRO A 131 -22.68 0.98 2.76
N PRO A 132 -23.90 1.13 3.28
CA PRO A 132 -24.16 0.90 4.71
C PRO A 132 -23.78 -0.50 5.21
N SER A 133 -23.72 -1.47 4.32
CA SER A 133 -23.25 -2.85 4.61
C SER A 133 -21.72 -2.96 4.74
N CYS A 134 -20.98 -1.87 4.48
CA CYS A 134 -19.53 -1.89 4.55
C CYS A 134 -19.06 -1.90 6.01
N ILE A 135 -18.44 -2.99 6.44
CA ILE A 135 -18.04 -3.19 7.83
C ILE A 135 -16.59 -2.76 8.09
N MET A 136 -15.78 -2.60 7.03
CA MET A 136 -14.40 -2.10 7.19
C MET A 136 -13.82 -1.67 5.84
N ILE A 137 -12.80 -0.81 5.92
CA ILE A 137 -11.96 -0.49 4.77
C ILE A 137 -10.63 -1.23 4.96
N ARG A 138 -10.19 -1.92 3.92
CA ARG A 138 -8.91 -2.61 3.90
C ARG A 138 -7.97 -1.95 2.89
N TYR A 139 -6.83 -1.51 3.36
CA TYR A 139 -5.76 -0.96 2.52
C TYR A 139 -4.63 -1.99 2.38
N ASP A 140 -4.27 -2.33 1.15
CA ASP A 140 -2.98 -2.95 0.85
C ASP A 140 -2.13 -1.81 0.27
N LEU A 141 -1.25 -1.26 1.08
CA LEU A 141 -0.51 -0.04 0.73
C LEU A 141 0.67 -0.33 -0.20
N SER A 142 0.96 0.60 -1.12
CA SER A 142 2.16 0.56 -1.95
C SER A 142 3.40 1.11 -1.22
N TRP A 143 3.20 1.68 -0.03
CA TRP A 143 4.23 2.33 0.78
C TRP A 143 5.17 1.32 1.43
N GLU A 144 6.38 1.75 1.78
CA GLU A 144 7.29 0.89 2.52
C GLU A 144 6.70 0.56 3.90
N SER A 145 6.62 -0.73 4.18
CA SER A 145 6.08 -1.19 5.46
C SER A 145 6.98 -0.78 6.62
N LEU A 146 6.38 -0.40 7.74
CA LEU A 146 7.12 -0.14 8.99
C LEU A 146 7.88 -1.38 9.47
N TRP A 147 7.53 -2.57 8.99
CA TRP A 147 8.21 -3.83 9.31
C TRP A 147 9.25 -4.23 8.26
N ALA A 148 9.39 -3.48 7.15
CA ALA A 148 10.32 -3.81 6.07
C ALA A 148 11.78 -3.81 6.53
N LYS A 149 12.10 -2.96 7.48
CA LYS A 149 13.47 -2.82 8.03
C LYS A 149 13.74 -3.71 9.24
N GLU A 150 12.95 -4.77 9.42
CA GLU A 150 13.21 -5.72 10.52
C GLU A 150 14.56 -6.42 10.35
N ASP A 151 14.99 -6.62 9.10
CA ASP A 151 16.31 -7.18 8.80
C ASP A 151 17.44 -6.31 9.36
N ASP A 152 17.24 -5.01 9.54
CA ASP A 152 18.22 -4.09 10.15
C ASP A 152 18.44 -4.41 11.63
N CYS A 153 17.60 -5.23 12.24
CA CYS A 153 17.76 -5.71 13.62
C CYS A 153 18.68 -6.94 13.73
N TYR A 154 19.26 -7.37 12.59
CA TYR A 154 20.16 -8.52 12.54
C TYR A 154 21.47 -8.12 11.85
N ASP A 155 22.56 -8.70 12.30
CA ASP A 155 23.87 -8.50 11.66
C ASP A 155 24.00 -9.38 10.40
N ILE A 156 25.12 -9.26 9.70
CA ILE A 156 25.40 -10.02 8.46
C ILE A 156 25.46 -11.55 8.68
N HIS A 157 25.56 -11.98 9.93
CA HIS A 157 25.59 -13.40 10.31
C HIS A 157 24.23 -13.90 10.79
N GLY A 158 23.21 -13.00 10.84
CA GLY A 158 21.88 -13.32 11.30
C GLY A 158 21.70 -13.27 12.83
N ASN A 159 22.65 -12.72 13.58
CA ASN A 159 22.51 -12.52 15.01
C ASN A 159 21.70 -11.25 15.30
N TRP A 160 20.77 -11.35 16.23
CA TRP A 160 19.95 -10.20 16.60
C TRP A 160 20.83 -9.17 17.35
N ILE A 161 20.79 -7.92 16.86
CA ILE A 161 21.59 -6.82 17.38
C ILE A 161 20.78 -5.79 18.17
N GLY A 162 19.48 -5.98 18.26
CA GLY A 162 18.64 -5.13 19.08
C GLY A 162 17.32 -4.77 18.41
N VAL A 163 16.42 -4.21 19.20
CA VAL A 163 15.11 -3.76 18.72
C VAL A 163 15.27 -2.51 17.83
N PRO A 164 14.32 -2.25 16.94
CA PRO A 164 14.33 -1.01 16.15
C PRO A 164 14.25 0.21 17.05
N GLU A 165 14.56 1.37 16.49
CA GLU A 165 14.48 2.65 17.20
C GLU A 165 13.12 2.81 17.88
N LYS A 166 13.10 3.46 19.02
CA LYS A 166 11.88 3.71 19.82
C LYS A 166 10.77 4.33 18.97
N ARG A 167 11.11 5.28 18.11
CA ARG A 167 10.19 5.93 17.20
C ARG A 167 9.46 4.90 16.30
N ILE A 168 10.21 3.95 15.72
CA ILE A 168 9.64 2.89 14.86
C ILE A 168 8.74 1.96 15.67
N GLN A 169 9.15 1.62 16.89
CA GLN A 169 8.33 0.79 17.78
C GLN A 169 6.99 1.45 18.10
N GLU A 170 7.01 2.76 18.36
CA GLU A 170 5.80 3.54 18.64
C GLU A 170 4.88 3.57 17.42
N LEU A 171 5.44 3.83 16.22
CA LEU A 171 4.68 3.82 14.98
C LEU A 171 4.05 2.44 14.70
N ARG A 172 4.78 1.36 14.96
CA ARG A 172 4.26 -0.01 14.80
C ARG A 172 3.10 -0.29 15.75
N PHE A 173 3.07 0.35 16.90
CA PHE A 173 2.07 0.10 17.94
C PHE A 173 0.67 0.60 17.52
N ASN A 174 0.57 1.82 17.02
CA ASN A 174 -0.72 2.44 16.70
C ASN A 174 -0.75 3.20 15.36
N PHE A 175 0.31 3.14 14.57
CA PHE A 175 0.44 3.90 13.30
C PHE A 175 0.26 5.42 13.49
N ASN A 176 0.41 5.90 14.70
CA ASN A 176 0.19 7.31 15.05
C ASN A 176 -1.25 7.78 14.76
N THR A 177 -2.23 6.88 14.91
CA THR A 177 -3.66 7.20 14.80
C THR A 177 -4.16 7.88 16.07
N GLU A 178 -5.21 8.69 15.96
CA GLU A 178 -5.86 9.32 17.10
C GLU A 178 -6.84 8.37 17.81
N ASN A 179 -7.59 7.60 17.03
CA ASN A 179 -8.69 6.80 17.55
C ASN A 179 -8.35 5.30 17.61
N TRP A 180 -7.13 4.93 17.26
CA TRP A 180 -6.65 3.54 17.29
C TRP A 180 -7.48 2.61 16.39
N ASN A 181 -8.01 3.13 15.30
CA ASN A 181 -8.93 2.42 14.41
C ASN A 181 -8.21 1.54 13.38
N LEU A 182 -6.91 1.80 13.12
CA LEU A 182 -6.14 1.00 12.16
C LEU A 182 -5.55 -0.22 12.85
N ARG A 183 -5.58 -1.34 12.14
CA ARG A 183 -4.99 -2.60 12.57
C ARG A 183 -4.19 -3.20 11.43
N LYS A 184 -3.01 -3.71 11.71
CA LYS A 184 -2.27 -4.47 10.71
C LYS A 184 -3.08 -5.73 10.37
N ALA A 185 -3.30 -5.97 9.08
CA ALA A 185 -4.00 -7.17 8.62
C ALA A 185 -3.12 -8.41 8.85
N ASN A 186 -3.75 -9.53 9.18
CA ASN A 186 -3.05 -10.80 9.41
C ASN A 186 -2.63 -11.49 8.12
N THR A 187 -3.20 -11.07 6.99
CA THR A 187 -2.94 -11.66 5.67
C THR A 187 -2.74 -10.55 4.64
N ASP A 188 -1.97 -10.86 3.61
CA ASP A 188 -1.79 -9.97 2.46
C ASP A 188 -2.62 -10.51 1.29
N ILE A 189 -3.38 -9.64 0.61
CA ILE A 189 -4.11 -9.99 -0.61
C ILE A 189 -3.17 -9.85 -1.81
N LEU A 190 -2.42 -8.76 -1.83
CA LEU A 190 -1.38 -8.53 -2.84
C LEU A 190 0.00 -8.90 -2.26
N PRO A 191 0.97 -9.25 -3.11
CA PRO A 191 2.30 -9.61 -2.61
C PRO A 191 2.91 -8.51 -1.75
N SER A 192 3.28 -8.87 -0.52
CA SER A 192 3.92 -7.95 0.44
C SER A 192 5.36 -7.62 0.06
N ASN A 193 6.02 -8.51 -0.66
CA ASN A 193 7.40 -8.30 -1.13
C ASN A 193 7.38 -8.13 -2.65
N THR A 194 7.67 -6.94 -3.12
CA THR A 194 7.64 -6.59 -4.54
C THR A 194 8.98 -5.97 -4.96
N ILE A 195 9.23 -6.00 -6.26
CA ILE A 195 10.41 -5.39 -6.86
C ILE A 195 9.90 -4.48 -7.99
N PHE A 196 10.29 -3.22 -7.93
CA PHE A 196 10.04 -2.27 -9.01
C PHE A 196 11.26 -2.26 -9.95
N MET A 197 11.00 -2.50 -11.24
CA MET A 197 12.02 -2.47 -12.27
C MET A 197 11.70 -1.31 -13.24
N ASP A 198 12.61 -0.37 -13.34
CA ASP A 198 12.47 0.77 -14.26
C ASP A 198 12.83 0.31 -15.68
N LEU A 199 11.82 0.11 -16.51
CA LEU A 199 11.98 -0.36 -17.89
C LEU A 199 12.41 0.75 -18.87
N LYS A 200 12.54 2.01 -18.41
CA LYS A 200 13.09 3.09 -19.23
C LYS A 200 14.62 2.99 -19.37
N LYS A 201 15.26 2.24 -18.50
CA LYS A 201 16.71 2.00 -18.53
C LYS A 201 17.04 0.99 -19.65
N ASN A 202 18.27 1.07 -20.15
CA ASN A 202 18.75 0.08 -21.11
C ASN A 202 19.00 -1.28 -20.40
N GLU A 203 19.07 -2.35 -21.18
CA GLU A 203 19.22 -3.71 -20.65
C GLU A 203 20.47 -3.86 -19.78
N GLU A 204 21.57 -3.22 -20.14
CA GLU A 204 22.84 -3.32 -19.41
C GLU A 204 22.69 -2.74 -18.00
N ASP A 205 22.07 -1.58 -17.88
CA ASP A 205 21.81 -0.94 -16.58
C ASP A 205 20.83 -1.75 -15.74
N ILE A 206 19.79 -2.31 -16.35
CA ILE A 206 18.84 -3.18 -15.67
C ILE A 206 19.58 -4.40 -15.08
N LEU A 207 20.40 -5.04 -15.89
CA LEU A 207 21.18 -6.21 -15.45
C LEU A 207 22.18 -5.83 -14.37
N ALA A 208 22.88 -4.68 -14.52
CA ALA A 208 23.88 -4.22 -13.54
C ALA A 208 23.25 -4.02 -12.16
N ASN A 209 22.00 -3.55 -12.11
CA ASN A 209 21.28 -3.33 -10.85
C ASN A 209 20.74 -4.61 -10.19
N MET A 210 20.76 -5.74 -10.89
CA MET A 210 20.31 -7.02 -10.33
C MET A 210 21.37 -7.62 -9.42
N LYS A 211 20.95 -8.41 -8.44
CA LYS A 211 21.87 -9.21 -7.61
C LYS A 211 22.67 -10.17 -8.50
N SER A 212 23.93 -10.42 -8.13
CA SER A 212 24.85 -11.28 -8.89
C SER A 212 24.25 -12.66 -9.18
N LYS A 213 23.55 -13.25 -8.19
CA LYS A 213 22.86 -14.55 -8.35
C LYS A 213 21.80 -14.49 -9.45
N THR A 214 21.05 -13.38 -9.54
CA THR A 214 20.01 -13.19 -10.57
C THR A 214 20.67 -13.15 -11.97
N ARG A 215 21.71 -12.35 -12.15
CA ARG A 215 22.47 -12.28 -13.41
C ARG A 215 23.02 -13.66 -13.82
N TYR A 216 23.58 -14.36 -12.83
CA TYR A 216 24.09 -15.73 -13.06
C TYR A 216 22.97 -16.66 -13.58
N ASN A 217 21.80 -16.62 -12.93
CA ASN A 217 20.68 -17.48 -13.31
C ASN A 217 20.14 -17.14 -14.71
N ILE A 218 20.09 -15.86 -15.07
CA ILE A 218 19.70 -15.42 -16.42
C ILE A 218 20.66 -16.02 -17.45
N ASN A 219 21.95 -15.90 -17.21
CA ASN A 219 22.98 -16.44 -18.13
C ASN A 219 22.94 -17.98 -18.16
N LEU A 220 22.67 -18.61 -17.03
CA LEU A 220 22.55 -20.06 -16.96
C LEU A 220 21.35 -20.55 -17.78
N SER A 221 20.19 -19.89 -17.68
CA SER A 221 19.01 -20.26 -18.44
C SER A 221 19.26 -20.18 -19.94
N LYS A 222 19.92 -19.11 -20.39
CA LYS A 222 20.33 -18.97 -21.81
C LYS A 222 21.21 -20.13 -22.25
N ARG A 223 22.22 -20.48 -21.44
CA ARG A 223 23.14 -21.60 -21.74
C ARG A 223 22.43 -22.96 -21.74
N LYS A 224 21.34 -23.09 -20.96
CA LYS A 224 20.52 -24.29 -20.90
C LYS A 224 19.48 -24.37 -22.04
N GLY A 225 19.46 -23.40 -22.95
CA GLY A 225 18.54 -23.39 -24.08
C GLY A 225 17.12 -22.95 -23.72
N VAL A 226 16.94 -22.27 -22.60
CA VAL A 226 15.62 -21.71 -22.25
C VAL A 226 15.31 -20.55 -23.17
N GLU A 227 14.21 -20.65 -23.89
CA GLU A 227 13.72 -19.58 -24.78
C GLU A 227 12.45 -18.97 -24.21
N ILE A 228 12.32 -17.67 -24.38
CA ILE A 228 11.11 -16.94 -24.01
C ILE A 228 10.45 -16.48 -25.31
N ARG A 229 9.17 -16.82 -25.46
CA ARG A 229 8.38 -16.47 -26.63
C ARG A 229 7.13 -15.71 -26.23
N SER A 230 6.79 -14.69 -26.99
CA SER A 230 5.51 -13.99 -26.84
C SER A 230 4.42 -14.83 -27.51
N LEU A 231 3.34 -15.09 -26.77
CA LEU A 231 2.20 -15.85 -27.29
C LEU A 231 0.95 -14.96 -27.23
N GLY A 232 0.05 -15.12 -28.21
CA GLY A 232 -1.24 -14.45 -28.17
C GLY A 232 -2.18 -15.08 -27.14
N ILE A 233 -3.25 -14.37 -26.86
CA ILE A 233 -4.27 -14.77 -25.87
C ILE A 233 -4.89 -16.14 -26.21
N GLU A 234 -4.91 -16.49 -27.47
CA GLU A 234 -5.41 -17.80 -27.95
C GLU A 234 -4.61 -18.98 -27.42
N ASN A 235 -3.42 -18.73 -26.86
CA ASN A 235 -2.54 -19.73 -26.26
C ASN A 235 -2.52 -19.63 -24.73
N LEU A 236 -3.53 -19.00 -24.13
CA LEU A 236 -3.60 -18.83 -22.66
C LEU A 236 -3.58 -20.18 -21.93
N ASP A 237 -4.17 -21.21 -22.55
CA ASP A 237 -4.21 -22.58 -22.00
C ASP A 237 -2.81 -23.16 -21.82
N VAL A 238 -1.87 -22.89 -22.74
CA VAL A 238 -0.48 -23.36 -22.65
C VAL A 238 0.20 -22.70 -21.43
N TRP A 239 0.04 -21.38 -21.29
CA TRP A 239 0.58 -20.64 -20.14
C TRP A 239 -0.05 -21.13 -18.83
N TYR A 240 -1.37 -21.32 -18.83
CA TYR A 240 -2.12 -21.74 -17.64
C TYR A 240 -1.68 -23.12 -17.17
N GLU A 241 -1.42 -24.03 -18.11
CA GLU A 241 -0.94 -25.39 -17.77
C GLU A 241 0.44 -25.34 -17.09
N LEU A 242 1.37 -24.51 -17.60
CA LEU A 242 2.67 -24.32 -16.96
C LEU A 242 2.53 -23.73 -15.56
N TYR A 243 1.61 -22.79 -15.40
CA TYR A 243 1.35 -22.17 -14.10
C TYR A 243 0.72 -23.18 -13.14
N ARG A 244 -0.20 -24.03 -13.63
CA ARG A 244 -0.84 -25.10 -12.85
C ARG A 244 0.20 -26.09 -12.31
N GLN A 245 1.15 -26.50 -13.14
CA GLN A 245 2.27 -27.37 -12.73
C GLN A 245 3.12 -26.69 -11.65
N THR A 246 3.36 -25.41 -11.80
CA THR A 246 4.13 -24.62 -10.83
C THR A 246 3.38 -24.53 -9.50
N ALA A 247 2.08 -24.30 -9.54
CA ALA A 247 1.22 -24.22 -8.36
C ALA A 247 1.22 -25.56 -7.60
N GLN A 248 1.08 -26.68 -8.33
CA GLN A 248 1.12 -28.02 -7.75
C GLN A 248 2.47 -28.31 -7.09
N ARG A 249 3.57 -28.00 -7.80
CA ARG A 249 4.92 -28.25 -7.29
C ARG A 249 5.21 -27.44 -6.01
N ASN A 250 4.71 -26.21 -5.94
CA ASN A 250 5.00 -25.28 -4.84
C ASN A 250 3.86 -25.19 -3.81
N ASN A 251 2.79 -25.99 -4.02
CA ASN A 251 1.65 -26.12 -3.11
C ASN A 251 0.98 -24.77 -2.78
N PHE A 252 0.64 -23.98 -3.82
CA PHE A 252 -0.12 -22.75 -3.63
C PHE A 252 -1.44 -22.80 -4.43
N PHE A 253 -2.40 -22.03 -3.98
CA PHE A 253 -3.72 -21.95 -4.61
C PHE A 253 -3.61 -21.18 -5.93
N LEU A 254 -4.26 -21.71 -6.97
CA LEU A 254 -4.29 -21.09 -8.29
C LEU A 254 -5.72 -20.71 -8.66
N HIS A 255 -5.90 -19.48 -9.13
CA HIS A 255 -7.18 -19.04 -9.67
C HIS A 255 -7.52 -19.79 -10.95
N ASP A 256 -8.82 -19.89 -11.22
CA ASP A 256 -9.33 -20.46 -12.47
C ASP A 256 -8.81 -19.69 -13.70
N ILE A 257 -8.73 -20.37 -14.84
CA ILE A 257 -8.21 -19.76 -16.09
C ILE A 257 -9.01 -18.50 -16.48
N ASN A 258 -10.29 -18.44 -16.19
CA ASN A 258 -11.14 -17.29 -16.50
C ASN A 258 -10.73 -16.03 -15.74
N TYR A 259 -10.12 -16.19 -14.57
CA TYR A 259 -9.56 -15.05 -13.82
C TYR A 259 -8.49 -14.34 -14.67
N PHE A 260 -7.68 -15.08 -15.33
CA PHE A 260 -6.59 -14.56 -16.18
C PHE A 260 -7.09 -14.07 -17.54
N UNK A 261 -8.01 -14.68 -17.93
CA UNK A 261 -8.65 -14.26 -19.15
C UNK A 261 -9.16 -12.87 -19.08
N UNK A 262 -9.54 -12.52 -18.08
CA UNK A 262 -9.98 -11.24 -17.89
C UNK A 262 -8.89 -10.22 -17.93
N UNK A 263 -7.99 -10.56 -17.62
CA UNK A 263 -6.87 -9.74 -17.65
C UNK A 263 -6.17 -9.66 -18.99
N UNK A 264 -6.27 -10.43 -19.64
CA UNK A 264 -5.71 -10.53 -20.92
C UNK A 264 -6.60 -10.06 -22.04
N ILE A 265 -7.81 -10.05 -21.87
CA ILE A 265 -8.72 -9.60 -22.94
C ILE A 265 -8.73 -8.08 -23.06
N LEU A 266 -8.70 -7.39 -21.96
CA LEU A 266 -8.66 -5.92 -21.98
C LEU A 266 -7.27 -5.45 -22.42
N ARG A 267 -7.23 -4.81 -23.57
CA ARG A 267 -5.99 -4.20 -24.07
C ARG A 267 -5.68 -2.92 -23.29
N TRP A 268 -4.42 -2.75 -22.96
CA TRP A 268 -3.92 -1.48 -22.48
C TRP A 268 -4.07 -0.41 -23.58
N PHE A 269 -4.80 0.65 -23.28
CA PHE A 269 -4.90 1.81 -24.15
C PHE A 269 -4.09 2.97 -23.55
#